data_6bd703b02d1c81d73c9025401f0e9700
#
_entry.id   6bd703b02d1c81d73c9025401f0e9700
#
_cell.length_a   1.000
_cell.length_b   1.000
_cell.length_c   1.000
_cell.angle_alpha   90.00
_cell.angle_beta   90.00
_cell.angle_gamma   90.00
#
_symmetry.space_group_name_H-M   'P 1'
#
loop_
_entity.id
_entity.type
_entity.pdbx_description
1 polymer ?
#
loop_
_entity_poly.entity_id
_entity_poly.type
_entity_poly.pdbx_seq_one_letter_code
_entity_poly.pdbx_strand_id
1 'polypeptide(L)'
;MAVVGTAGRGLIVYQLEGKPQEYKRIESPLKYQHRCVAIFRDKKKSPTGYALGSVEGRVAIQYVNPQNPKDNFTFKCHRSNGAPNGYQDIYAVSMLKYAVLSVMIMLSCIKHVGKFLQGIVAHKLY
;
A
#
# COMPACT_ATOMS: atom_id res chain seq x y z
N MET A 1 -3.99 15.85 2.58
CA MET A 1 -4.56 14.76 1.77
C MET A 1 -5.09 13.68 2.68
N ALA A 2 -6.26 13.14 2.39
CA ALA A 2 -6.79 11.92 2.99
C ALA A 2 -7.08 10.91 1.88
N VAL A 3 -6.96 9.62 2.20
CA VAL A 3 -7.30 8.53 1.28
C VAL A 3 -8.27 7.59 2.00
N VAL A 4 -9.41 7.35 1.38
CA VAL A 4 -10.48 6.50 1.93
C VAL A 4 -10.68 5.30 1.01
N GLY A 5 -10.54 4.11 1.58
CA GLY A 5 -10.89 2.86 0.92
C GLY A 5 -12.32 2.46 1.27
N THR A 6 -13.12 2.10 0.28
CA THR A 6 -14.49 1.62 0.47
C THR A 6 -14.56 0.10 0.39
N ALA A 7 -15.61 -0.49 0.97
CA ALA A 7 -15.84 -1.93 0.93
C ALA A 7 -15.97 -2.50 -0.50
N GLY A 8 -16.46 -1.70 -1.45
CA GLY A 8 -16.57 -2.04 -2.88
C GLY A 8 -15.29 -1.81 -3.68
N ARG A 9 -14.12 -1.78 -3.05
CA ARG A 9 -12.81 -1.53 -3.67
C ARG A 9 -12.60 -0.14 -4.26
N GLY A 10 -13.51 0.79 -4.02
CA GLY A 10 -13.34 2.18 -4.41
C GLY A 10 -12.28 2.87 -3.54
N LEU A 11 -11.58 3.82 -4.12
CA LEU A 11 -10.61 4.68 -3.46
C LEU A 11 -10.95 6.13 -3.74
N ILE A 12 -11.06 6.91 -2.69
CA ILE A 12 -11.35 8.33 -2.80
C ILE A 12 -10.19 9.10 -2.17
N VAL A 13 -9.59 9.96 -2.95
CA VAL A 13 -8.55 10.87 -2.49
C VAL A 13 -9.16 12.24 -2.26
N TYR A 14 -8.99 12.78 -1.06
CA TYR A 14 -9.46 14.11 -0.68
C TYR A 14 -8.29 15.07 -0.53
N GLN A 15 -8.46 16.26 -1.05
CA GLN A 15 -7.62 17.40 -0.72
C GLN A 15 -8.19 18.06 0.53
N LEU A 16 -7.37 18.28 1.56
CA LEU A 16 -7.78 18.86 2.83
C LEU A 16 -7.36 20.33 2.99
N GLU A 17 -6.54 20.84 2.09
CA GLU A 17 -6.12 22.24 2.10
C GLU A 17 -7.27 23.12 1.56
N GLY A 18 -7.61 24.18 2.30
CA GLY A 18 -8.75 25.03 2.01
C GLY A 18 -10.07 24.34 2.35
N LYS A 19 -11.05 24.36 1.45
CA LYS A 19 -12.29 23.59 1.61
C LYS A 19 -12.00 22.13 1.28
N PRO A 20 -12.28 21.18 2.21
CA PRO A 20 -12.14 19.77 1.91
C PRO A 20 -12.99 19.37 0.69
N GLN A 21 -12.37 18.77 -0.30
CA GLN A 21 -13.07 18.35 -1.52
C GLN A 21 -12.49 17.03 -2.05
N GLU A 22 -13.34 16.29 -2.75
CA GLU A 22 -12.91 15.10 -3.48
C GLU A 22 -11.99 15.52 -4.62
N TYR A 23 -10.76 15.01 -4.58
CA TYR A 23 -9.77 15.28 -5.62
C TYR A 23 -9.82 14.24 -6.73
N LYS A 24 -9.91 12.96 -6.34
CA LYS A 24 -9.88 11.86 -7.30
C LYS A 24 -10.62 10.64 -6.74
N ARG A 25 -11.40 10.01 -7.60
CA ARG A 25 -12.02 8.71 -7.32
C ARG A 25 -11.51 7.69 -8.30
N ILE A 26 -11.01 6.58 -7.80
CA ILE A 26 -10.45 5.50 -8.63
C ILE A 26 -10.92 4.14 -8.12
N GLU A 27 -10.91 3.16 -9.00
CA GLU A 27 -11.03 1.77 -8.61
C GLU A 27 -9.66 1.22 -8.21
N SER A 28 -9.64 0.37 -7.19
CA SER A 28 -8.40 -0.25 -6.72
C SER A 28 -7.77 -1.14 -7.78
N PRO A 29 -6.44 -1.10 -7.93
CA PRO A 29 -5.72 -2.08 -8.74
C PRO A 29 -5.70 -3.49 -8.12
N LEU A 30 -6.07 -3.61 -6.83
CA LEU A 30 -6.15 -4.89 -6.12
C LEU A 30 -7.52 -5.54 -6.35
N LYS A 31 -7.53 -6.85 -6.65
CA LYS A 31 -8.74 -7.60 -6.96
C LYS A 31 -9.63 -7.86 -5.74
N TYR A 32 -9.04 -7.89 -4.54
CA TYR A 32 -9.71 -8.26 -3.30
C TYR A 32 -9.80 -7.09 -2.32
N GLN A 33 -10.53 -7.29 -1.26
CA GLN A 33 -10.84 -6.25 -0.27
C GLN A 33 -9.57 -5.62 0.33
N HIS A 34 -9.61 -4.31 0.49
CA HIS A 34 -8.58 -3.54 1.21
C HIS A 34 -8.66 -3.80 2.71
N ARG A 35 -7.51 -3.86 3.36
CA ARG A 35 -7.38 -3.98 4.80
C ARG A 35 -6.73 -2.78 5.45
N CYS A 36 -5.81 -2.15 4.75
CA CYS A 36 -5.09 -1.00 5.27
C CYS A 36 -4.63 -0.08 4.15
N VAL A 37 -4.40 1.17 4.51
CA VAL A 37 -3.87 2.21 3.64
C VAL A 37 -2.83 3.01 4.41
N ALA A 38 -1.75 3.40 3.75
CA ALA A 38 -0.72 4.28 4.29
C ALA A 38 -0.34 5.32 3.26
N ILE A 39 -0.31 6.59 3.66
CA ILE A 39 0.09 7.71 2.80
C ILE A 39 1.60 7.87 2.91
N PHE A 40 2.28 8.03 1.81
CA PHE A 40 3.69 8.39 1.77
C PHE A 40 3.91 9.81 1.25
N ARG A 41 5.03 10.38 1.67
CA ARG A 41 5.37 11.78 1.42
C ARG A 41 6.75 11.86 0.78
N ASP A 42 6.97 12.90 0.02
CA ASP A 42 8.28 13.23 -0.53
C ASP A 42 9.23 13.83 0.54
N LYS A 43 10.44 14.18 0.11
CA LYS A 43 11.44 14.84 0.99
C LYS A 43 10.97 16.20 1.53
N LYS A 44 10.04 16.85 0.83
CA LYS A 44 9.43 18.13 1.23
C LYS A 44 8.22 17.94 2.15
N LYS A 45 7.96 16.68 2.61
CA LYS A 45 6.81 16.27 3.41
C LYS A 45 5.45 16.43 2.72
N SER A 46 5.42 16.67 1.41
CA SER A 46 4.19 16.69 0.63
C SER A 46 3.69 15.29 0.37
N PRO A 47 2.37 15.02 0.53
CA PRO A 47 1.81 13.71 0.25
C PRO A 47 1.80 13.48 -1.27
N THR A 48 2.53 12.46 -1.72
CA THR A 48 2.70 12.15 -3.14
C THR A 48 1.96 10.91 -3.59
N GLY A 49 1.61 10.04 -2.64
CA GLY A 49 0.92 8.81 -2.95
C GLY A 49 0.52 8.01 -1.71
N TYR A 50 0.10 6.79 -1.95
CA TYR A 50 -0.34 5.88 -0.90
C TYR A 50 -0.07 4.42 -1.26
N ALA A 51 0.04 3.60 -0.22
CA ALA A 51 0.15 2.16 -0.31
C ALA A 51 -1.14 1.52 0.21
N LEU A 52 -1.62 0.48 -0.47
CA LEU A 52 -2.82 -0.27 -0.11
C LEU A 52 -2.45 -1.71 0.19
N GLY A 53 -2.93 -2.26 1.28
CA GLY A 53 -2.82 -3.67 1.60
C GLY A 53 -4.15 -4.40 1.46
N SER A 54 -4.14 -5.60 0.89
CA SER A 54 -5.33 -6.44 0.70
C SER A 54 -5.34 -7.69 1.57
N VAL A 55 -6.51 -8.35 1.61
CA VAL A 55 -6.71 -9.63 2.28
C VAL A 55 -5.93 -10.78 1.66
N GLU A 56 -5.50 -10.64 0.40
CA GLU A 56 -4.74 -11.67 -0.35
C GLU A 56 -3.22 -11.54 -0.25
N GLY A 57 -2.70 -10.77 0.70
CA GLY A 57 -1.26 -10.59 0.86
C GLY A 57 -0.63 -9.87 -0.34
N ARG A 58 -1.30 -8.87 -0.89
CA ARG A 58 -0.77 -7.97 -1.92
C ARG A 58 -0.74 -6.54 -1.42
N VAL A 59 0.24 -5.80 -1.90
CA VAL A 59 0.34 -4.36 -1.70
C VAL A 59 0.37 -3.67 -3.06
N ALA A 60 -0.38 -2.58 -3.17
CA ALA A 60 -0.34 -1.69 -4.32
C ALA A 60 0.27 -0.35 -3.92
N ILE A 61 1.19 0.15 -4.72
CA ILE A 61 1.76 1.48 -4.62
C ILE A 61 1.10 2.35 -5.68
N GLN A 62 0.51 3.46 -5.24
CA GLN A 62 -0.22 4.39 -6.11
C GLN A 62 0.25 5.81 -5.86
N TYR A 63 0.69 6.47 -6.91
CA TYR A 63 0.97 7.91 -6.89
C TYR A 63 -0.27 8.70 -7.28
N VAL A 64 -0.50 9.83 -6.65
CA VAL A 64 -1.64 10.71 -6.94
C VAL A 64 -1.49 11.31 -8.34
N ASN A 65 -0.28 11.76 -8.66
CA ASN A 65 0.10 12.29 -9.97
C ASN A 65 1.35 11.56 -10.47
N PRO A 66 1.22 10.34 -11.03
CA PRO A 66 2.36 9.59 -11.51
C PRO A 66 2.98 10.31 -12.71
N GLN A 67 4.30 10.49 -12.70
CA GLN A 67 5.03 11.03 -13.87
C GLN A 67 5.10 9.98 -14.98
N ASN A 68 5.11 8.71 -14.59
CA ASN A 68 5.15 7.58 -15.49
C ASN A 68 4.09 6.56 -15.07
N PRO A 69 3.30 5.95 -15.99
CA PRO A 69 2.34 4.89 -15.64
C PRO A 69 2.97 3.71 -14.89
N LYS A 70 4.26 3.44 -15.10
CA LYS A 70 5.02 2.39 -14.42
C LYS A 70 5.36 2.70 -12.95
N ASP A 71 5.17 3.93 -12.50
CA ASP A 71 5.38 4.30 -11.10
C ASP A 71 4.36 3.63 -10.18
N ASN A 72 3.18 3.31 -10.71
CA ASN A 72 2.16 2.54 -10.02
C ASN A 72 2.40 1.05 -10.23
N PHE A 73 2.55 0.30 -9.14
CA PHE A 73 2.80 -1.14 -9.22
C PHE A 73 2.20 -1.90 -8.04
N THR A 74 2.10 -3.22 -8.20
CA THR A 74 1.65 -4.13 -7.16
C THR A 74 2.67 -5.23 -6.94
N PHE A 75 2.77 -5.72 -5.70
CA PHE A 75 3.62 -6.86 -5.38
C PHE A 75 2.97 -7.78 -4.36
N LYS A 76 3.40 -9.04 -4.36
CA LYS A 76 2.97 -10.04 -3.39
C LYS A 76 3.83 -9.92 -2.13
N CYS A 77 3.19 -10.01 -0.96
CA CYS A 77 3.84 -10.10 0.33
C CYS A 77 3.02 -10.99 1.26
N HIS A 78 3.52 -11.25 2.47
CA HIS A 78 2.82 -12.07 3.45
C HIS A 78 2.33 -13.44 2.94
N ARG A 79 3.21 -14.14 2.23
CA ARG A 79 2.97 -15.50 1.76
C ARG A 79 4.01 -16.44 2.32
N SER A 80 3.64 -17.70 2.57
CA SER A 80 4.61 -18.73 2.89
C SER A 80 5.42 -19.13 1.64
N ASN A 81 6.57 -19.74 1.83
CA ASN A 81 7.43 -20.20 0.74
C ASN A 81 6.92 -21.48 0.03
N GLY A 82 5.64 -21.78 0.13
CA GLY A 82 5.05 -23.02 -0.36
C GLY A 82 5.29 -24.21 0.60
N ALA A 83 4.25 -24.97 0.83
CA ALA A 83 4.35 -26.23 1.56
C ALA A 83 4.76 -27.37 0.62
N PRO A 84 5.31 -28.48 1.12
CA PRO A 84 5.66 -29.65 0.32
C PRO A 84 4.50 -30.23 -0.51
N ASN A 85 3.26 -29.92 -0.13
CA ASN A 85 2.02 -30.31 -0.81
C ASN A 85 1.59 -29.34 -1.94
N GLY A 86 2.41 -28.34 -2.27
CA GLY A 86 2.13 -27.34 -3.32
C GLY A 86 1.18 -26.22 -2.92
N TYR A 87 0.70 -26.17 -1.67
CA TYR A 87 -0.13 -25.07 -1.17
C TYR A 87 0.72 -23.95 -0.62
N GLN A 88 0.24 -22.72 -0.76
CA GLN A 88 0.85 -21.52 -0.23
C GLN A 88 -0.12 -20.83 0.73
N ASP A 89 0.31 -20.63 1.97
CA ASP A 89 -0.47 -19.83 2.90
C ASP A 89 -0.39 -18.36 2.54
N ILE A 90 -1.54 -17.71 2.47
CA ILE A 90 -1.67 -16.30 2.15
C ILE A 90 -2.28 -15.59 3.35
N TYR A 91 -1.62 -14.51 3.80
CA TYR A 91 -2.05 -13.75 4.96
C TYR A 91 -2.44 -12.32 4.56
N ALA A 92 -3.49 -11.81 5.18
CA ALA A 92 -3.92 -10.44 4.96
C ALA A 92 -2.85 -9.43 5.40
N VAL A 93 -2.74 -8.33 4.66
CA VAL A 93 -1.91 -7.19 5.02
C VAL A 93 -2.69 -6.31 6.00
N SER A 94 -2.44 -6.47 7.30
CA SER A 94 -3.23 -5.80 8.34
C SER A 94 -2.72 -4.41 8.69
N MET A 95 -1.43 -4.13 8.46
CA MET A 95 -0.82 -2.83 8.73
C MET A 95 0.29 -2.52 7.73
N LEU A 96 0.33 -1.27 7.30
CA LEU A 96 1.42 -0.70 6.52
C LEU A 96 1.99 0.51 7.29
N LYS A 97 3.30 0.52 7.49
CA LYS A 97 4.02 1.70 7.96
C LYS A 97 4.97 2.18 6.88
N TYR A 98 5.01 3.48 6.71
CA TYR A 98 5.90 4.14 5.79
C TYR A 98 7.02 4.84 6.56
N ALA A 99 8.27 4.59 6.18
CA ALA A 99 9.43 5.32 6.67
C ALA A 99 10.24 5.83 5.48
N VAL A 100 10.52 7.13 5.46
CA VAL A 100 11.44 7.73 4.48
C VAL A 100 12.86 7.60 5.01
N LEU A 101 13.63 6.70 4.42
CA LEU A 101 15.09 6.68 4.58
C LEU A 101 15.72 7.06 3.24
N SER A 102 16.06 8.32 3.15
CA SER A 102 16.90 9.02 2.16
C SER A 102 16.74 8.71 0.65
N VAL A 103 16.39 7.53 0.20
CA VAL A 103 16.17 7.15 -1.22
C VAL A 103 15.33 5.88 -1.35
N MET A 104 14.87 5.32 -0.24
CA MET A 104 14.16 4.04 -0.23
C MET A 104 12.82 4.16 0.49
N ILE A 105 11.77 3.64 -0.12
CA ILE A 105 10.50 3.38 0.55
C ILE A 105 10.65 2.07 1.31
N MET A 106 10.65 2.14 2.64
CA MET A 106 10.53 0.94 3.47
C MET A 106 9.06 0.76 3.85
N LEU A 107 8.44 -0.25 3.31
CA LEU A 107 7.11 -0.71 3.72
C LEU A 107 7.29 -1.79 4.78
N SER A 108 6.98 -1.46 6.02
CA SER A 108 6.88 -2.47 7.08
C SER A 108 5.49 -3.07 7.07
N CYS A 109 5.41 -4.35 6.82
CA CYS A 109 4.18 -5.10 6.78
C CYS A 109 4.13 -6.03 7.99
N ILE A 110 3.14 -5.86 8.87
CA ILE A 110 3.02 -6.63 10.11
C ILE A 110 2.09 -7.82 9.87
N LYS A 111 2.62 -9.01 10.06
CA LYS A 111 1.88 -10.26 10.03
C LYS A 111 1.19 -10.49 11.38
N HIS A 112 -0.12 -10.58 11.38
CA HIS A 112 -0.90 -10.81 12.59
C HIS A 112 -1.23 -12.30 12.73
N VAL A 113 -0.28 -13.10 13.18
CA VAL A 113 -0.52 -14.39 13.85
C VAL A 113 0.74 -14.75 14.63
N GLY A 114 0.75 -14.56 15.94
CA GLY A 114 1.59 -15.26 16.92
C GLY A 114 3.13 -15.20 16.82
N LYS A 115 3.71 -14.69 15.77
CA LYS A 115 5.15 -14.44 15.59
C LYS A 115 5.35 -13.18 14.75
N PHE A 116 6.02 -12.19 15.35
CA PHE A 116 6.46 -11.00 14.65
C PHE A 116 7.49 -11.36 13.55
N LEU A 117 7.06 -11.42 12.30
CA LEU A 117 7.96 -11.37 11.17
C LEU A 117 7.75 -10.02 10.47
N GLN A 118 8.66 -9.09 10.72
CA GLN A 118 8.76 -7.87 9.92
C GLN A 118 9.29 -8.24 8.54
N GLY A 119 8.41 -8.24 7.54
CA GLY A 119 8.83 -8.20 6.15
C GLY A 119 9.16 -6.76 5.79
N ILE A 120 10.43 -6.41 5.65
CA ILE A 120 10.86 -5.12 5.12
C ILE A 120 11.03 -5.29 3.61
N VAL A 121 10.17 -4.64 2.85
CA VAL A 121 10.37 -4.53 1.40
C VAL A 121 10.96 -3.16 1.11
N ALA A 122 12.23 -3.14 0.77
CA ALA A 122 12.91 -1.94 0.34
C ALA A 122 12.78 -1.79 -1.18
N HIS A 123 12.15 -0.73 -1.64
CA HIS A 123 12.10 -0.38 -3.06
C HIS A 123 12.86 0.91 -3.30
N LYS A 124 13.82 0.84 -4.24
CA LYS A 124 14.64 1.99 -4.63
C LYS A 124 13.80 2.88 -5.54
N LEU A 125 13.54 4.12 -5.12
CA LEU A 125 13.03 5.15 -6.01
C LEU A 125 14.22 5.76 -6.76
N TYR A 126 14.16 5.71 -8.07
CA TYR A 126 15.10 6.44 -8.93
C TYR A 126 14.72 7.91 -9.01
#